data_fac938fb5e83588c6e852202be5e6b28
#
_entry.id   fac938fb5e83588c6e852202be5e6b28
#
_cell.length_a   1.000
_cell.length_b   1.000
_cell.length_c   1.000
_cell.angle_alpha   90.00
_cell.angle_beta   90.00
_cell.angle_gamma   90.00
#
_symmetry.space_group_name_H-M   'P 1'
#
loop_
_entity.id
_entity.type
_entity.pdbx_description
1 polymer ?
#
loop_
_entity_poly.entity_id
_entity_poly.type
_entity_poly.pdbx_seq_one_letter_code
_entity_poly.pdbx_strand_id
1 'polypeptide(L)'
;MNAVDLPSPNHAPRPADAVIDVLVLHYTELPLRESLDILRDGAREHRVSAHYVLAEDGRVHRLVPEDRVAWHAGRSHWRGREALNATSVGVEIVNLHGDRHDYPKPQIAALIELCQGILARHPAIVPRNVVGHSDIAPKRKIDPGLRFPWGRPRRTLSGTVSPWSPDFPRRTVARPAQPSSRLTRRP
;
A
#
# COMPACT_ATOMS: atom_id res chain seq x y z
N MET A 1 -0.54 5.90 -18.99
CA MET A 1 0.55 5.03 -18.45
C MET A 1 0.45 3.66 -19.08
N ASN A 2 1.57 3.11 -19.60
CA ASN A 2 1.64 1.75 -20.12
C ASN A 2 2.12 0.82 -19.00
N ALA A 3 1.25 -0.05 -18.51
CA ALA A 3 1.61 -1.09 -17.55
C ALA A 3 2.04 -2.36 -18.30
N VAL A 4 3.03 -3.07 -17.76
CA VAL A 4 3.44 -4.39 -18.23
C VAL A 4 2.51 -5.43 -17.60
N ASP A 5 1.83 -6.23 -18.42
CA ASP A 5 0.96 -7.29 -17.90
C ASP A 5 1.76 -8.52 -17.50
N LEU A 6 1.66 -8.86 -16.21
CA LEU A 6 2.25 -10.05 -15.60
C LEU A 6 1.20 -10.74 -14.71
N PRO A 7 0.24 -11.47 -15.29
CA PRO A 7 -0.91 -11.98 -14.55
C PRO A 7 -0.50 -12.87 -13.37
N SER A 8 -1.18 -12.68 -12.24
CA SER A 8 -1.12 -13.55 -11.07
C SER A 8 -2.35 -14.47 -11.03
N PRO A 9 -2.19 -15.76 -10.73
CA PRO A 9 -3.33 -16.66 -10.50
C PRO A 9 -3.98 -16.43 -9.12
N ASN A 10 -3.37 -15.60 -8.28
CA ASN A 10 -3.77 -15.40 -6.89
C ASN A 10 -4.86 -14.32 -6.78
N HIS A 11 -6.07 -14.64 -7.19
CA HIS A 11 -7.21 -13.72 -7.12
C HIS A 11 -8.54 -14.48 -6.99
N ALA A 12 -9.60 -13.76 -6.65
CA ALA A 12 -10.96 -14.26 -6.60
C ALA A 12 -11.95 -13.32 -7.31
N PRO A 13 -13.16 -13.75 -7.67
CA PRO A 13 -14.24 -12.84 -8.04
C PRO A 13 -14.54 -11.86 -6.91
N ARG A 14 -14.88 -10.60 -7.25
CA ARG A 14 -15.46 -9.69 -6.26
C ARG A 14 -16.91 -10.08 -5.98
N PRO A 15 -17.42 -9.88 -4.74
CA PRO A 15 -18.85 -9.90 -4.49
C PRO A 15 -19.59 -8.95 -5.43
N ALA A 16 -20.78 -9.33 -5.88
CA ALA A 16 -21.51 -8.59 -6.90
C ALA A 16 -21.89 -7.15 -6.47
N ASP A 17 -22.03 -6.93 -5.17
CA ASP A 17 -22.36 -5.65 -4.54
C ASP A 17 -21.14 -4.88 -4.03
N ALA A 18 -19.93 -5.41 -4.24
CA ALA A 18 -18.71 -4.78 -3.75
C ALA A 18 -18.38 -3.49 -4.50
N VAL A 19 -18.37 -2.38 -3.79
CA VAL A 19 -17.91 -1.10 -4.30
C VAL A 19 -16.43 -0.94 -3.97
N ILE A 20 -15.61 -0.67 -4.99
CA ILE A 20 -14.19 -0.36 -4.81
C ILE A 20 -14.08 1.09 -4.38
N ASP A 21 -13.77 1.31 -3.09
CA ASP A 21 -13.74 2.64 -2.48
C ASP A 21 -12.51 2.90 -1.60
N VAL A 22 -11.54 1.97 -1.58
CA VAL A 22 -10.25 2.11 -0.87
C VAL A 22 -9.09 1.82 -1.81
N LEU A 23 -8.04 2.62 -1.73
CA LEU A 23 -6.74 2.37 -2.36
C LEU A 23 -5.71 2.16 -1.25
N VAL A 24 -5.06 0.99 -1.23
CA VAL A 24 -4.08 0.63 -0.20
C VAL A 24 -2.68 0.61 -0.80
N LEU A 25 -1.78 1.38 -0.20
CA LEU A 25 -0.38 1.45 -0.58
C LEU A 25 0.47 0.59 0.37
N HIS A 26 1.33 -0.23 -0.24
CA HIS A 26 2.24 -1.15 0.43
C HIS A 26 3.67 -0.87 0.02
N TYR A 27 4.64 -1.50 0.72
CA TYR A 27 5.96 -1.72 0.17
C TYR A 27 6.33 -3.21 0.26
N THR A 28 7.19 -3.67 -0.66
CA THR A 28 7.41 -5.10 -0.89
C THR A 28 8.31 -5.79 0.12
N GLU A 29 9.17 -5.07 0.86
CA GLU A 29 10.28 -5.60 1.67
C GLU A 29 11.32 -6.40 0.87
N LEU A 30 11.12 -6.59 -0.42
CA LEU A 30 11.94 -7.40 -1.31
C LEU A 30 12.21 -6.66 -2.63
N PRO A 31 13.30 -7.03 -3.34
CA PRO A 31 13.55 -6.55 -4.70
C PRO A 31 12.43 -6.94 -5.67
N LEU A 32 12.32 -6.23 -6.79
CA LEU A 32 11.25 -6.40 -7.78
C LEU A 32 11.05 -7.86 -8.19
N ARG A 33 12.13 -8.56 -8.56
CA ARG A 33 12.04 -9.94 -9.07
C ARG A 33 11.41 -10.87 -8.04
N GLU A 34 11.94 -10.87 -6.84
CA GLU A 34 11.45 -11.72 -5.74
C GLU A 34 10.01 -11.38 -5.36
N SER A 35 9.67 -10.09 -5.37
CA SER A 35 8.29 -9.63 -5.13
C SER A 35 7.34 -10.16 -6.18
N LEU A 36 7.70 -10.08 -7.47
CA LEU A 36 6.89 -10.60 -8.57
C LEU A 36 6.74 -12.12 -8.51
N ASP A 37 7.81 -12.85 -8.14
CA ASP A 37 7.79 -14.30 -8.00
C ASP A 37 6.80 -14.71 -6.88
N ILE A 38 6.86 -14.06 -5.72
CA ILE A 38 5.96 -14.34 -4.59
C ILE A 38 4.51 -13.99 -4.90
N LEU A 39 4.24 -12.82 -5.48
CA LEU A 39 2.87 -12.35 -5.74
C LEU A 39 2.17 -13.12 -6.86
N ARG A 40 2.93 -13.91 -7.62
CA ARG A 40 2.42 -14.71 -8.75
C ARG A 40 2.52 -16.22 -8.52
N ASP A 41 3.09 -16.66 -7.41
CA ASP A 41 3.21 -18.07 -7.08
C ASP A 41 1.89 -18.64 -6.57
N GLY A 42 1.19 -19.38 -7.44
CA GLY A 42 -0.07 -20.05 -7.13
C GLY A 42 0.09 -21.33 -6.31
N ALA A 43 1.32 -21.84 -6.12
CA ALA A 43 1.59 -23.07 -5.36
C ALA A 43 1.86 -22.81 -3.88
N ARG A 44 2.01 -21.54 -3.45
CA ARG A 44 2.25 -21.22 -2.03
C ARG A 44 1.06 -21.59 -1.16
N GLU A 45 1.32 -22.10 0.02
CA GLU A 45 0.31 -22.38 1.05
C GLU A 45 -0.44 -21.09 1.43
N HIS A 46 0.31 -19.99 1.67
CA HIS A 46 -0.26 -18.67 1.95
C HIS A 46 -0.08 -17.76 0.73
N ARG A 47 -1.04 -17.84 -0.19
CA ARG A 47 -1.04 -17.05 -1.41
C ARG A 47 -1.35 -15.59 -1.10
N VAL A 48 -0.56 -14.72 -1.71
CA VAL A 48 -0.73 -13.26 -1.67
C VAL A 48 -0.69 -12.71 -3.09
N SER A 49 -1.25 -11.53 -3.29
CA SER A 49 -1.18 -10.81 -4.57
C SER A 49 -1.47 -9.33 -4.37
N ALA A 50 -1.21 -8.54 -5.39
CA ALA A 50 -1.62 -7.15 -5.49
C ALA A 50 -2.14 -6.87 -6.90
N HIS A 51 -2.85 -5.75 -7.09
CA HIS A 51 -3.30 -5.36 -8.42
C HIS A 51 -2.12 -4.84 -9.24
N TYR A 52 -1.24 -4.09 -8.59
CA TYR A 52 -0.07 -3.49 -9.22
C TYR A 52 1.19 -3.66 -8.38
N VAL A 53 2.32 -3.79 -9.08
CA VAL A 53 3.66 -3.64 -8.51
C VAL A 53 4.37 -2.50 -9.23
N LEU A 54 4.92 -1.58 -8.48
CA LEU A 54 5.62 -0.40 -8.98
C LEU A 54 7.11 -0.52 -8.71
N ALA A 55 7.89 -0.67 -9.77
CA ALA A 55 9.34 -0.77 -9.71
C ALA A 55 10.00 0.58 -9.34
N GLU A 56 11.25 0.54 -8.88
CA GLU A 56 12.02 1.74 -8.47
C GLU A 56 12.28 2.72 -9.62
N ASP A 57 12.35 2.23 -10.85
CA ASP A 57 12.50 3.03 -12.07
C ASP A 57 11.18 3.65 -12.58
N GLY A 58 10.06 3.36 -11.92
CA GLY A 58 8.73 3.84 -12.28
C GLY A 58 7.95 2.91 -13.21
N ARG A 59 8.49 1.76 -13.62
CA ARG A 59 7.71 0.77 -14.38
C ARG A 59 6.60 0.17 -13.52
N VAL A 60 5.40 0.11 -14.10
CA VAL A 60 4.22 -0.46 -13.45
C VAL A 60 3.97 -1.85 -14.04
N HIS A 61 3.80 -2.82 -13.16
CA HIS A 61 3.39 -4.19 -13.50
C HIS A 61 1.96 -4.40 -13.01
N ARG A 62 1.06 -4.86 -13.88
CA ARG A 62 -0.32 -5.23 -13.53
C ARG A 62 -0.38 -6.74 -13.33
N LEU A 63 -0.78 -7.17 -12.14
CA LEU A 63 -0.83 -8.58 -11.76
C LEU A 63 -2.27 -9.10 -11.67
N VAL A 64 -3.15 -8.34 -11.05
CA VAL A 64 -4.57 -8.70 -10.89
C VAL A 64 -5.43 -7.59 -11.48
N PRO A 65 -6.42 -7.89 -12.33
CA PRO A 65 -7.38 -6.91 -12.80
C PRO A 65 -8.16 -6.26 -11.65
N GLU A 66 -8.51 -4.97 -11.76
CA GLU A 66 -9.18 -4.24 -10.67
C GLU A 66 -10.60 -4.76 -10.37
N ASP A 67 -11.25 -5.40 -11.32
CA ASP A 67 -12.55 -6.07 -11.15
C ASP A 67 -12.45 -7.41 -10.40
N ARG A 68 -11.23 -7.84 -10.05
CA ARG A 68 -10.97 -9.04 -9.24
C ARG A 68 -10.49 -8.66 -7.85
N VAL A 69 -10.62 -9.59 -6.91
CA VAL A 69 -10.07 -9.44 -5.56
C VAL A 69 -8.61 -9.89 -5.56
N ALA A 70 -7.67 -8.99 -5.29
CA ALA A 70 -6.29 -9.35 -4.94
C ALA A 70 -6.16 -9.53 -3.42
N TRP A 71 -5.22 -10.37 -2.99
CA TRP A 71 -5.03 -10.73 -1.57
C TRP A 71 -3.84 -9.98 -0.96
N HIS A 72 -4.00 -8.67 -0.70
CA HIS A 72 -2.96 -7.77 -0.22
C HIS A 72 -3.19 -7.22 1.19
N ALA A 73 -4.45 -7.05 1.62
CA ALA A 73 -4.78 -6.38 2.88
C ALA A 73 -4.77 -7.33 4.09
N GLY A 74 -5.03 -8.64 3.87
CA GLY A 74 -5.15 -9.62 4.96
C GLY A 74 -6.23 -9.22 5.97
N ARG A 75 -5.99 -9.52 7.26
CA ARG A 75 -6.86 -9.00 8.35
C ARG A 75 -6.69 -7.49 8.43
N SER A 76 -7.72 -6.76 8.10
CA SER A 76 -7.70 -5.31 7.95
C SER A 76 -9.02 -4.70 8.39
N HIS A 77 -8.96 -3.45 8.84
CA HIS A 77 -10.13 -2.68 9.27
C HIS A 77 -9.98 -1.23 8.83
N TRP A 78 -11.03 -0.67 8.25
CA TRP A 78 -11.09 0.75 7.92
C TRP A 78 -12.51 1.29 8.05
N ARG A 79 -12.70 2.32 8.90
CA ARG A 79 -13.97 3.04 9.06
C ARG A 79 -15.18 2.12 9.28
N GLY A 80 -15.05 1.15 10.19
CA GLY A 80 -16.12 0.22 10.55
C GLY A 80 -16.26 -1.02 9.65
N ARG A 81 -15.40 -1.17 8.63
CA ARG A 81 -15.39 -2.33 7.72
C ARG A 81 -14.13 -3.15 7.93
N GLU A 82 -14.27 -4.45 7.75
CA GLU A 82 -13.19 -5.44 7.82
C GLU A 82 -12.96 -6.11 6.47
N ALA A 83 -11.89 -6.89 6.36
CA ALA A 83 -11.58 -7.72 5.19
C ALA A 83 -11.54 -6.92 3.86
N LEU A 84 -10.77 -5.85 3.82
CA LEU A 84 -10.80 -4.84 2.76
C LEU A 84 -10.36 -5.33 1.37
N ASN A 85 -9.85 -6.55 1.21
CA ASN A 85 -9.51 -7.07 -0.12
C ASN A 85 -10.67 -6.94 -1.12
N ALA A 86 -11.91 -7.18 -0.67
CA ALA A 86 -13.09 -7.15 -1.55
C ALA A 86 -13.46 -5.74 -2.04
N THR A 87 -13.06 -4.68 -1.34
CA THR A 87 -13.47 -3.30 -1.61
C THR A 87 -12.29 -2.36 -1.88
N SER A 88 -11.10 -2.91 -2.12
CA SER A 88 -9.90 -2.11 -2.35
C SER A 88 -9.15 -2.50 -3.60
N VAL A 89 -8.29 -1.56 -4.05
CA VAL A 89 -7.18 -1.81 -4.96
C VAL A 89 -5.90 -1.74 -4.14
N GLY A 90 -4.98 -2.70 -4.30
CA GLY A 90 -3.68 -2.72 -3.64
C GLY A 90 -2.54 -2.45 -4.62
N VAL A 91 -1.61 -1.59 -4.22
CA VAL A 91 -0.39 -1.25 -4.97
C VAL A 91 0.82 -1.55 -4.10
N GLU A 92 1.64 -2.48 -4.55
CA GLU A 92 2.94 -2.80 -3.96
C GLU A 92 4.03 -1.91 -4.58
N ILE A 93 4.76 -1.19 -3.76
CA ILE A 93 5.81 -0.27 -4.18
C ILE A 93 7.15 -0.91 -3.81
N VAL A 94 7.99 -1.21 -4.78
CA VAL A 94 9.29 -1.84 -4.51
C VAL A 94 10.13 -0.94 -3.62
N ASN A 95 10.38 -1.42 -2.41
CA ASN A 95 11.25 -0.79 -1.41
C ASN A 95 11.63 -1.84 -0.37
N LEU A 96 12.90 -1.89 0.00
CA LEU A 96 13.42 -2.91 0.95
C LEU A 96 13.00 -2.63 2.39
N HIS A 97 12.77 -1.37 2.77
CA HIS A 97 12.29 -1.00 4.10
C HIS A 97 11.88 0.48 4.15
N GLY A 98 10.58 0.77 4.08
CA GLY A 98 10.02 2.12 3.99
C GLY A 98 10.32 3.07 5.15
N ASP A 99 10.90 2.61 6.26
CA ASP A 99 11.40 3.45 7.36
C ASP A 99 12.89 3.82 7.19
N ARG A 100 13.62 3.15 6.31
CA ARG A 100 15.08 3.30 6.15
C ARG A 100 15.49 3.74 4.76
N HIS A 101 14.76 3.32 3.74
CA HIS A 101 15.04 3.63 2.33
C HIS A 101 14.07 4.65 1.78
N ASP A 102 14.61 5.65 1.11
CA ASP A 102 13.81 6.64 0.40
C ASP A 102 13.20 6.04 -0.88
N TYR A 103 12.10 6.63 -1.31
CA TYR A 103 11.44 6.25 -2.56
C TYR A 103 12.01 7.08 -3.72
N PRO A 104 12.53 6.46 -4.79
CA PRO A 104 13.07 7.18 -5.94
C PRO A 104 12.05 8.14 -6.59
N LYS A 105 12.54 9.28 -7.08
CA LYS A 105 11.66 10.27 -7.72
C LYS A 105 10.86 9.72 -8.91
N PRO A 106 11.45 8.91 -9.83
CA PRO A 106 10.68 8.29 -10.91
C PRO A 106 9.56 7.39 -10.40
N GLN A 107 9.82 6.60 -9.35
CA GLN A 107 8.82 5.74 -8.72
C GLN A 107 7.65 6.55 -8.16
N ILE A 108 7.92 7.63 -7.44
CA ILE A 108 6.86 8.47 -6.88
C ILE A 108 6.07 9.20 -7.97
N ALA A 109 6.72 9.64 -9.05
CA ALA A 109 6.02 10.24 -10.19
C ALA A 109 5.05 9.25 -10.84
N ALA A 110 5.53 8.03 -11.12
CA ALA A 110 4.70 6.97 -11.68
C ALA A 110 3.58 6.51 -10.73
N LEU A 111 3.84 6.48 -9.40
CA LEU A 111 2.81 6.19 -8.41
C LEU A 111 1.66 7.20 -8.45
N ILE A 112 1.99 8.49 -8.54
CA ILE A 112 0.99 9.55 -8.62
C ILE A 112 0.11 9.35 -9.86
N GLU A 113 0.72 9.12 -11.02
CA GLU A 113 -0.01 8.89 -12.27
C GLU A 113 -0.90 7.63 -12.18
N LEU A 114 -0.38 6.53 -11.62
CA LEU A 114 -1.14 5.30 -11.39
C LEU A 114 -2.34 5.56 -10.48
N CYS A 115 -2.12 6.22 -9.34
CA CYS A 115 -3.19 6.55 -8.40
C CYS A 115 -4.27 7.44 -9.04
N GLN A 116 -3.88 8.46 -9.82
CA GLN A 116 -4.84 9.30 -10.55
C GLN A 116 -5.71 8.47 -11.51
N GLY A 117 -5.09 7.54 -12.25
CA GLY A 117 -5.81 6.63 -13.13
C GLY A 117 -6.78 5.72 -12.37
N ILE A 118 -6.37 5.17 -11.22
CA ILE A 118 -7.23 4.33 -10.37
C ILE A 118 -8.42 5.15 -9.83
N LEU A 119 -8.19 6.35 -9.30
CA LEU A 119 -9.25 7.22 -8.79
C LEU A 119 -10.24 7.63 -9.89
N ALA A 120 -9.77 7.86 -11.10
CA ALA A 120 -10.65 8.19 -12.24
C ALA A 120 -11.56 7.01 -12.61
N ARG A 121 -11.09 5.77 -12.51
CA ARG A 121 -11.89 4.56 -12.76
C ARG A 121 -12.82 4.20 -11.59
N HIS A 122 -12.43 4.57 -10.37
CA HIS A 122 -13.17 4.25 -9.14
C HIS A 122 -13.49 5.53 -8.35
N PRO A 123 -14.48 6.33 -8.78
CA PRO A 123 -14.77 7.63 -8.15
C PRO A 123 -15.29 7.52 -6.70
N ALA A 124 -15.65 6.33 -6.25
CA ALA A 124 -15.96 6.07 -4.85
C ALA A 124 -14.71 6.09 -3.93
N ILE A 125 -13.50 5.96 -4.49
CA ILE A 125 -12.26 6.16 -3.74
C ILE A 125 -12.05 7.65 -3.52
N VAL A 126 -12.53 8.14 -2.40
CA VAL A 126 -12.27 9.54 -1.99
C VAL A 126 -10.84 9.67 -1.45
N PRO A 127 -10.20 10.86 -1.49
CA PRO A 127 -8.79 11.02 -1.10
C PRO A 127 -8.44 10.50 0.30
N ARG A 128 -9.34 10.60 1.28
CA ARG A 128 -9.14 10.05 2.64
C ARG A 128 -9.11 8.52 2.70
N ASN A 129 -9.52 7.84 1.63
CA ASN A 129 -9.48 6.39 1.49
C ASN A 129 -8.27 5.90 0.67
N VAL A 130 -7.33 6.80 0.35
CA VAL A 130 -5.97 6.44 -0.10
C VAL A 130 -5.11 6.30 1.14
N VAL A 131 -4.83 5.07 1.54
CA VAL A 131 -4.28 4.71 2.85
C VAL A 131 -3.05 3.82 2.74
N GLY A 132 -2.25 3.77 3.78
CA GLY A 132 -1.21 2.76 3.93
C GLY A 132 -1.73 1.46 4.55
N HIS A 133 -1.01 0.37 4.36
CA HIS A 133 -1.35 -0.88 5.05
C HIS A 133 -1.32 -0.72 6.58
N SER A 134 -0.40 0.09 7.10
CA SER A 134 -0.32 0.45 8.52
C SER A 134 -1.58 1.14 9.05
N ASP A 135 -2.33 1.86 8.20
CA ASP A 135 -3.57 2.53 8.62
C ASP A 135 -4.71 1.54 8.81
N ILE A 136 -4.76 0.49 7.98
CA ILE A 136 -5.82 -0.52 7.99
C ILE A 136 -5.49 -1.77 8.82
N ALA A 137 -4.23 -1.94 9.20
CA ALA A 137 -3.76 -3.06 10.02
C ALA A 137 -2.74 -2.58 11.07
N PRO A 138 -3.11 -1.61 11.95
CA PRO A 138 -2.20 -1.03 12.92
C PRO A 138 -1.66 -2.11 13.87
N LYS A 139 -0.39 -1.97 14.30
CA LYS A 139 0.37 -2.93 15.11
C LYS A 139 0.79 -4.22 14.39
N ARG A 140 0.19 -4.56 13.25
CA ARG A 140 0.55 -5.72 12.43
C ARG A 140 1.41 -5.33 11.23
N LYS A 141 1.18 -4.14 10.69
CA LYS A 141 1.83 -3.63 9.48
C LYS A 141 2.38 -2.23 9.69
N ILE A 142 3.49 -1.94 9.01
CA ILE A 142 4.18 -0.64 9.05
C ILE A 142 4.26 0.03 7.68
N ASP A 143 4.01 -0.73 6.61
CA ASP A 143 4.08 -0.25 5.23
C ASP A 143 3.00 0.81 4.91
N PRO A 144 3.30 1.81 4.07
CA PRO A 144 4.52 2.01 3.29
C PRO A 144 5.68 2.69 4.06
N GLY A 145 5.62 2.83 5.38
CA GLY A 145 6.68 3.31 6.24
C GLY A 145 6.80 4.83 6.37
N LEU A 146 7.69 5.25 7.28
CA LEU A 146 7.82 6.67 7.69
C LEU A 146 8.45 7.55 6.60
N ARG A 147 9.27 6.97 5.69
CA ARG A 147 9.92 7.69 4.60
C ARG A 147 9.04 7.84 3.36
N PHE A 148 7.85 7.23 3.37
CA PHE A 148 6.92 7.41 2.28
C PHE A 148 6.46 8.87 2.18
N PRO A 149 6.61 9.53 1.01
CA PRO A 149 6.41 10.97 0.88
C PRO A 149 4.93 11.35 0.73
N TRP A 150 4.10 11.04 1.69
CA TRP A 150 2.66 11.28 1.68
C TRP A 150 2.24 12.68 1.20
N GLY A 151 3.05 13.70 1.48
CA GLY A 151 2.74 15.08 1.10
C GLY A 151 2.71 15.32 -0.42
N ARG A 152 3.45 14.55 -1.22
CA ARG A 152 3.52 14.70 -2.69
C ARG A 152 2.34 14.04 -3.40
N PRO A 153 2.07 12.73 -3.23
CA PRO A 153 0.91 12.09 -3.83
C PRO A 153 -0.39 12.79 -3.46
N ARG A 154 -0.55 13.16 -2.19
CA ARG A 154 -1.75 13.81 -1.69
C ARG A 154 -2.06 15.14 -2.36
N ARG A 155 -1.05 16.02 -2.51
CA ARG A 155 -1.24 17.34 -3.16
C ARG A 155 -1.61 17.24 -4.63
N THR A 156 -1.12 16.25 -5.33
CA THR A 156 -1.34 16.07 -6.77
C THR A 156 -2.67 15.37 -7.07
N LEU A 157 -3.14 14.47 -6.18
CA LEU A 157 -4.40 13.75 -6.35
C LEU A 157 -5.63 14.63 -6.04
N SER A 158 -5.44 15.75 -5.37
CA SER A 158 -6.55 16.60 -4.89
C SER A 158 -6.98 17.70 -5.84
N GLY A 159 -6.41 17.80 -7.03
CA GLY A 159 -6.71 18.69 -8.19
C GLY A 159 -7.73 19.83 -8.04
N THR A 160 -7.77 20.63 -7.02
CA THR A 160 -8.38 21.92 -6.78
C THR A 160 -8.88 22.19 -5.36
N VAL A 161 -8.97 21.29 -4.46
CA VAL A 161 -9.11 21.56 -3.01
C VAL A 161 -8.62 20.33 -2.29
N SER A 162 -7.55 20.45 -1.55
CA SER A 162 -7.03 19.36 -0.71
C SER A 162 -8.07 18.98 0.35
N PRO A 163 -8.72 17.82 0.28
CA PRO A 163 -9.44 17.26 1.42
C PRO A 163 -8.47 16.63 2.45
N TRP A 164 -7.19 16.79 2.22
CA TRP A 164 -6.14 16.43 3.12
C TRP A 164 -5.75 17.66 3.92
N SER A 165 -6.65 18.02 4.86
CA SER A 165 -6.35 18.98 5.90
C SER A 165 -5.09 18.55 6.67
N PRO A 166 -4.21 19.48 7.07
CA PRO A 166 -3.13 19.23 8.03
C PRO A 166 -3.62 18.72 9.39
N ASP A 167 -4.93 18.66 9.59
CA ASP A 167 -5.61 18.25 10.83
C ASP A 167 -5.79 16.72 10.99
N PHE A 168 -5.26 15.91 10.09
CA PHE A 168 -5.10 14.50 10.44
C PHE A 168 -3.99 14.41 11.47
N PRO A 169 -4.28 14.00 12.72
CA PRO A 169 -3.28 13.97 13.78
C PRO A 169 -2.11 13.11 13.29
N ARG A 170 -0.92 13.73 13.22
CA ARG A 170 0.33 12.97 13.11
C ARG A 170 0.30 11.99 14.27
N ARG A 171 -0.02 10.72 14.02
CA ARG A 171 0.16 9.70 15.04
C ARG A 171 1.63 9.70 15.38
N THR A 172 1.95 10.32 16.52
CA THR A 172 3.19 10.08 17.23
C THR A 172 3.21 8.60 17.55
N VAL A 173 3.92 7.81 16.76
CA VAL A 173 4.27 6.45 17.13
C VAL A 173 5.13 6.63 18.38
N ALA A 174 4.58 6.27 19.53
CA ALA A 174 5.34 6.23 20.78
C ALA A 174 6.56 5.33 20.52
N ARG A 175 7.76 5.91 20.62
CA ARG A 175 9.00 5.13 20.60
C ARG A 175 8.88 4.04 21.68
N PRO A 176 9.13 2.77 21.37
CA PRO A 176 9.24 1.77 22.42
C PRO A 176 10.33 2.23 23.39
N ALA A 177 9.99 2.26 24.68
CA ALA A 177 10.92 2.62 25.74
C ALA A 177 12.15 1.69 25.65
N GLN A 178 13.32 2.29 25.54
CA GLN A 178 14.56 1.52 25.64
C GLN A 178 14.66 0.96 27.07
N PRO A 179 15.01 -0.32 27.25
CA PRO A 179 15.24 -0.84 28.58
C PRO A 179 16.43 -0.12 29.18
N SER A 180 16.21 0.53 30.33
CA SER A 180 17.26 1.18 31.13
C SER A 180 18.25 0.12 31.61
N SER A 181 19.47 0.14 31.08
CA SER A 181 20.59 -0.62 31.62
C SER A 181 20.95 -0.06 33.00
N ARG A 182 20.35 -0.57 34.06
CA ARG A 182 20.88 -0.41 35.42
C ARG A 182 22.11 -1.30 35.56
N LEU A 183 23.26 -0.72 35.44
CA LEU A 183 24.51 -1.30 35.95
C LEU A 183 24.39 -1.37 37.50
N THR A 184 24.10 -2.55 37.99
CA THR A 184 24.29 -2.87 39.42
C THR A 184 25.78 -3.05 39.67
N ARG A 185 26.41 -2.02 40.27
CA ARG A 185 27.68 -2.21 40.98
C ARG A 185 27.36 -3.03 42.23
N ARG A 186 27.93 -4.21 42.34
CA ARG A 186 28.06 -4.92 43.62
C ARG A 186 29.39 -4.55 44.28
N PRO A 187 29.39 -4.51 45.61
CA PRO A 187 30.53 -4.14 46.45
C PRO A 187 31.66 -5.18 46.41
#